data_b1123b4ff3a3747f71a333b530e68876
#
_entry.id   b1123b4ff3a3747f71a333b530e68876
#
_cell.length_a   1.000
_cell.length_b   1.000
_cell.length_c   1.000
_cell.angle_alpha   90.00
_cell.angle_beta   90.00
_cell.angle_gamma   90.00
#
_symmetry.space_group_name_H-M   'P 1'
#
loop_
_entity.id
_entity.type
_entity.pdbx_description
1 polymer ?
#
loop_
_entity_poly.entity_id
_entity_poly.type
_entity_poly.pdbx_seq_one_letter_code
_entity_poly.pdbx_strand_id
1 'polypeptide(L)' 'MNTTEVMETASDLLDGVIYDAEAFSVQDCQYIADLLASQGYALRVKPEFSLVYAVPEQVH' A
#
# COMPACT_ATOMS: atom_id res chain seq x y z
N MET A 1 -1.40 -8.22 -10.11
CA MET A 1 -2.09 -8.93 -9.00
C MET A 1 -3.55 -9.11 -9.32
N ASN A 2 -4.14 -10.20 -8.86
CA ASN A 2 -5.58 -10.35 -8.91
C ASN A 2 -6.23 -9.64 -7.71
N THR A 3 -7.55 -9.57 -7.68
CA THR A 3 -8.29 -8.85 -6.64
C THR A 3 -7.99 -9.38 -5.24
N THR A 4 -7.90 -10.70 -5.09
CA THR A 4 -7.61 -11.34 -3.80
C THR A 4 -6.24 -10.93 -3.31
N GLU A 5 -5.23 -10.97 -4.17
CA GLU A 5 -3.86 -10.57 -3.80
C GLU A 5 -3.78 -9.11 -3.41
N VAL A 6 -4.48 -8.24 -4.12
CA VAL A 6 -4.52 -6.81 -3.79
C VAL A 6 -5.12 -6.59 -2.41
N MET A 7 -6.22 -7.28 -2.10
CA MET A 7 -6.88 -7.17 -0.80
C MET A 7 -6.00 -7.69 0.33
N GLU A 8 -5.33 -8.82 0.12
CA GLU A 8 -4.41 -9.41 1.11
C GLU A 8 -3.22 -8.48 1.35
N THR A 9 -2.67 -7.91 0.28
CA THR A 9 -1.53 -6.99 0.37
C THR A 9 -1.94 -5.72 1.14
N ALA A 10 -3.11 -5.16 0.85
CA ALA A 10 -3.60 -3.99 1.58
C ALA A 10 -3.78 -4.31 3.06
N SER A 11 -4.33 -5.48 3.39
CA SER A 11 -4.49 -5.92 4.77
C SER A 11 -3.14 -6.05 5.48
N ASP A 12 -2.14 -6.63 4.81
CA ASP A 12 -0.79 -6.75 5.36
C ASP A 12 -0.17 -5.39 5.63
N LEU A 13 -0.32 -4.45 4.69
CA LEU A 13 0.19 -3.09 4.85
C LEU A 13 -0.46 -2.39 6.04
N LEU A 14 -1.75 -2.59 6.25
CA LEU A 14 -2.46 -2.06 7.42
C LEU A 14 -1.93 -2.64 8.72
N ASP A 15 -1.44 -3.88 8.69
CA ASP A 15 -0.84 -4.55 9.84
C ASP A 15 0.63 -4.17 10.05
N GLY A 16 1.18 -3.29 9.22
CA GLY A 16 2.55 -2.81 9.37
C GLY A 16 3.58 -3.57 8.56
N VAL A 17 3.16 -4.46 7.66
CA VAL A 17 4.08 -5.18 6.78
C VAL A 17 4.65 -4.21 5.75
N ILE A 18 5.94 -4.33 5.46
CA ILE A 18 6.65 -3.52 4.47
C ILE A 18 6.92 -4.41 3.25
N TYR A 19 6.60 -3.89 2.07
CA TYR A 19 6.79 -4.62 0.82
C TYR A 19 7.86 -3.97 -0.04
N ASP A 20 8.41 -4.76 -0.98
CA ASP A 20 9.29 -4.25 -2.02
C ASP A 20 8.46 -3.49 -3.06
N ALA A 21 8.85 -2.26 -3.37
CA ALA A 21 8.15 -1.44 -4.34
C ALA A 21 8.12 -2.07 -5.74
N GLU A 22 9.12 -2.88 -6.06
CA GLU A 22 9.19 -3.56 -7.37
C GLU A 22 8.15 -4.68 -7.50
N ALA A 23 7.55 -5.11 -6.40
CA ALA A 23 6.50 -6.13 -6.43
C ALA A 23 5.18 -5.60 -7.01
N PHE A 24 5.05 -4.30 -7.22
CA PHE A 24 3.81 -3.67 -7.64
C PHE A 24 3.94 -2.97 -8.98
N SER A 25 2.96 -3.17 -9.85
CA SER A 25 2.77 -2.33 -11.02
C SER A 25 2.14 -0.99 -10.60
N VAL A 26 2.14 -0.01 -11.49
CA VAL A 26 1.47 1.28 -11.24
C VAL A 26 -0.01 1.07 -10.95
N GLN A 27 -0.66 0.17 -11.68
CA GLN A 27 -2.08 -0.13 -11.48
C GLN A 27 -2.33 -0.76 -10.13
N ASP A 28 -1.48 -1.70 -9.70
CA ASP A 28 -1.58 -2.32 -8.38
C ASP A 28 -1.42 -1.28 -7.27
N CYS A 29 -0.47 -0.37 -7.42
CA CYS A 29 -0.27 0.71 -6.45
C CYS A 29 -1.52 1.58 -6.33
N GLN A 30 -2.19 1.88 -7.43
CA GLN A 30 -3.42 2.68 -7.41
C GLN A 30 -4.53 1.96 -6.67
N TYR A 31 -4.73 0.67 -6.95
CA TYR A 31 -5.74 -0.14 -6.26
C TYR A 31 -5.48 -0.21 -4.77
N ILE A 32 -4.24 -0.48 -4.40
CA ILE A 32 -3.86 -0.60 -2.99
C ILE A 32 -4.01 0.75 -2.29
N ALA A 33 -3.59 1.83 -2.93
CA ALA A 33 -3.73 3.18 -2.38
C ALA A 33 -5.21 3.53 -2.15
N ASP A 34 -6.10 3.16 -3.05
CA ASP A 34 -7.53 3.39 -2.90
C ASP A 34 -8.10 2.60 -1.73
N LEU A 35 -7.70 1.33 -1.58
CA LEU A 35 -8.14 0.51 -0.46
C LEU A 35 -7.64 1.07 0.87
N LEU A 36 -6.38 1.50 0.93
CA LEU A 36 -5.81 2.11 2.13
C LEU A 36 -6.52 3.43 2.46
N ALA A 37 -6.82 4.24 1.44
CA ALA A 37 -7.51 5.51 1.66
C ALA A 37 -8.91 5.29 2.26
N SER A 38 -9.60 4.24 1.86
CA SER A 38 -10.91 3.90 2.42
C SER A 38 -10.83 3.56 3.92
N GLN A 39 -9.64 3.21 4.41
CA GLN A 39 -9.40 2.88 5.81
C GLN A 39 -8.69 4.03 6.56
N GLY A 40 -8.52 5.18 5.92
CA GLY A 40 -7.85 6.33 6.53
C GLY A 40 -6.33 6.22 6.51
N TYR A 41 -5.76 5.49 5.57
CA TYR A 41 -4.32 5.32 5.43
C TYR A 41 -3.83 5.81 4.08
N ALA A 42 -2.54 6.11 4.00
CA ALA A 42 -1.88 6.48 2.74
C ALA A 42 -0.73 5.51 2.46
N LEU A 43 -0.53 5.22 1.19
CA LEU A 43 0.60 4.42 0.74
C LEU A 43 1.82 5.34 0.58
N ARG A 44 2.95 4.96 1.19
CA ARG A 44 4.20 5.70 1.11
C ARG A 44 5.28 4.83 0.48
N VAL A 45 6.19 5.47 -0.22
CA VAL A 45 7.32 4.81 -0.87
C VAL A 45 8.60 5.46 -0.40
N LYS A 46 9.59 4.64 -0.02
CA LYS A 46 10.97 5.08 0.18
C LYS A 46 11.80 4.62 -1.02
N PRO A 47 12.00 5.50 -2.02
CA PRO A 47 12.64 5.08 -3.27
C PRO A 47 14.09 4.64 -3.08
N GLU A 48 14.82 5.21 -2.09
CA GLU A 48 16.21 4.84 -1.83
C GLU A 48 16.37 3.37 -1.40
N PHE A 49 15.34 2.78 -0.81
CA PHE A 49 15.35 1.39 -0.37
C PHE A 49 14.36 0.51 -1.13
N SER A 50 13.64 1.08 -2.10
CA SER A 50 12.58 0.38 -2.84
C SER A 50 11.55 -0.27 -1.92
N LEU A 51 11.11 0.46 -0.91
CA LEU A 51 10.14 -0.03 0.08
C LEU A 51 8.82 0.70 0.00
N VAL A 52 7.72 -0.05 0.23
CA VAL A 52 6.36 0.51 0.32
C VAL A 52 5.77 0.13 1.67
N TYR A 53 5.09 1.08 2.29
CA TYR A 53 4.45 0.88 3.59
C TYR A 53 3.24 1.80 3.71
N ALA A 54 2.38 1.51 4.67
CA ALA A 54 1.18 2.32 4.93
C ALA A 54 1.37 3.17 6.18
N VAL A 55 0.87 4.39 6.13
CA VAL A 55 0.86 5.29 7.29
C VAL A 55 -0.55 5.84 7.48
N PRO A 56 -0.97 6.12 8.73
CA PRO A 56 -2.24 6.81 8.95
C PRO A 56 -2.23 8.16 8.24
N GLU A 57 -3.30 8.44 7.50
CA GLU A 57 -3.47 9.74 6.87
C GLU A 57 -4.15 10.67 7.86
N GLN A 58 -3.43 11.69 8.30
CA GLN A 58 -3.99 12.67 9.22
C GLN A 58 -4.67 13.77 8.43
N VAL A 59 -5.95 13.91 8.65
CA VAL A 59 -6.75 14.99 8.07
C VAL A 59 -7.04 15.98 9.18
N HIS A 60 -6.61 17.20 8.96
CA HIS A 60 -6.88 18.30 9.89
C HIS A 60 -7.97 19.21 9.35
#